data_cacc7300a26176c6d9f04b55b150a452
#
_entry.id   cacc7300a26176c6d9f04b55b150a452
#
_cell.length_a   1.000
_cell.length_b   1.000
_cell.length_c   1.000
_cell.angle_alpha   90.00
_cell.angle_beta   90.00
_cell.angle_gamma   90.00
#
_symmetry.space_group_name_H-M   'P 1'
#
loop_
_entity.id
_entity.type
_entity.pdbx_description
1 polymer ?
#
loop_
_entity_poly.entity_id
_entity_poly.type
_entity_poly.pdbx_seq_one_letter_code
_entity_poly.pdbx_strand_id
1 'polypeptide(L)'
;VDVAKLLDMPVLATEQYPAGLGRSVPELAARLGEVPSKLSFSCLGCPAFLDALQQLGSAKLLVCGVEAHVCVQQTVLDLIAGAWRTYVAVDAVGSRQAADYETALRRMEMAGATLTTTEAALFEWCQAAGTPQFKQISAVVKEKPPAPSASGG
;
A
#
# COMPACT_ATOMS: atom_id res chain seq x y z
N VAL A 1 7.97 -0.85 -1.70
CA VAL A 1 8.33 -0.29 -3.02
C VAL A 1 9.59 -0.97 -3.57
N ASP A 2 10.71 -0.97 -2.83
CA ASP A 2 12.01 -1.45 -3.33
C ASP A 2 11.96 -2.92 -3.79
N VAL A 3 11.34 -3.81 -3.01
CA VAL A 3 11.17 -5.21 -3.41
C VAL A 3 10.24 -5.37 -4.61
N ALA A 4 9.19 -4.57 -4.72
CA ALA A 4 8.33 -4.60 -5.90
C ALA A 4 9.12 -4.25 -7.17
N LYS A 5 9.95 -3.21 -7.10
CA LYS A 5 10.86 -2.85 -8.21
C LYS A 5 11.90 -3.92 -8.51
N LEU A 6 12.47 -4.56 -7.49
CA LEU A 6 13.42 -5.67 -7.65
C LEU A 6 12.79 -6.85 -8.40
N LEU A 7 11.48 -7.04 -8.26
CA LEU A 7 10.72 -8.11 -8.88
C LEU A 7 9.96 -7.65 -10.14
N ASP A 8 10.27 -6.47 -10.66
CA ASP A 8 9.59 -5.84 -11.81
C ASP A 8 8.06 -5.76 -11.67
N MET A 9 7.58 -5.63 -10.42
CA MET A 9 6.16 -5.50 -10.13
C MET A 9 5.72 -4.04 -10.24
N PRO A 10 4.59 -3.75 -10.91
CA PRO A 10 4.05 -2.40 -11.01
C PRO A 10 3.73 -1.82 -9.63
N VAL A 11 4.07 -0.55 -9.44
CA VAL A 11 3.72 0.22 -8.24
C VAL A 11 2.92 1.44 -8.69
N LEU A 12 1.66 1.52 -8.27
CA LEU A 12 0.79 2.67 -8.47
C LEU A 12 0.65 3.46 -7.18
N ALA A 13 0.70 4.77 -7.26
CA ALA A 13 0.58 5.64 -6.09
C ALA A 13 -0.24 6.89 -6.42
N THR A 14 -0.79 7.54 -5.39
CA THR A 14 -1.48 8.82 -5.48
C THR A 14 -1.14 9.71 -4.29
N GLU A 15 -1.21 11.02 -4.49
CA GLU A 15 -1.13 12.01 -3.40
C GLU A 15 -2.50 12.64 -3.14
N GLN A 16 -2.88 12.72 -1.88
CA GLN A 16 -4.14 13.36 -1.46
C GLN A 16 -3.95 14.86 -1.28
N TYR A 17 -4.60 15.67 -2.13
CA TYR A 17 -4.69 17.14 -1.97
C TYR A 17 -3.37 17.78 -1.49
N PRO A 18 -2.28 17.70 -2.27
CA PRO A 18 -0.96 18.14 -1.83
C PRO A 18 -0.87 19.62 -1.47
N ALA A 19 -1.76 20.45 -2.04
CA ALA A 19 -1.85 21.88 -1.68
C ALA A 19 -2.27 22.11 -0.22
N GLY A 20 -3.04 21.19 0.38
CA GLY A 20 -3.50 21.30 1.76
C GLY A 20 -2.78 20.36 2.73
N LEU A 21 -2.39 19.16 2.27
CA LEU A 21 -1.83 18.11 3.12
C LEU A 21 -0.31 17.90 2.93
N GLY A 22 0.29 18.59 1.99
CA GLY A 22 1.68 18.38 1.60
C GLY A 22 1.86 17.22 0.63
N ARG A 23 3.08 17.10 0.12
CA ARG A 23 3.48 16.01 -0.78
C ARG A 23 3.87 14.77 0.01
N SER A 24 4.02 13.66 -0.69
CA SER A 24 4.60 12.43 -0.15
C SER A 24 5.94 12.71 0.53
N VAL A 25 6.20 12.01 1.63
CA VAL A 25 7.47 12.13 2.36
C VAL A 25 8.66 11.85 1.42
N PRO A 26 9.81 12.54 1.63
CA PRO A 26 10.95 12.46 0.69
C PRO A 26 11.42 11.04 0.39
N GLU A 27 11.38 10.16 1.37
CA GLU A 27 11.81 8.76 1.27
C GLU A 27 10.93 7.96 0.30
N LEU A 28 9.62 8.25 0.26
CA LEU A 28 8.69 7.63 -0.70
C LEU A 28 8.75 8.32 -2.05
N ALA A 29 8.81 9.66 -2.08
CA ALA A 29 8.88 10.43 -3.32
C ALA A 29 10.10 10.02 -4.17
N ALA A 30 11.27 9.82 -3.54
CA ALA A 30 12.48 9.34 -4.21
C ALA A 30 12.32 7.95 -4.84
N ARG A 31 11.41 7.13 -4.31
CA ARG A 31 11.14 5.78 -4.82
C ARG A 31 10.01 5.72 -5.83
N LEU A 32 9.02 6.59 -5.72
CA LEU A 32 7.81 6.55 -6.54
C LEU A 32 7.92 7.41 -7.81
N GLY A 33 8.77 8.42 -7.80
CA GLY A 33 8.83 9.41 -8.87
C GLY A 33 7.61 10.36 -8.83
N GLU A 34 7.15 10.79 -10.00
CA GLU A 34 5.97 11.66 -10.10
C GLU A 34 4.69 10.86 -9.81
N VAL A 35 3.88 11.39 -8.91
CA VAL A 35 2.65 10.74 -8.41
C VAL A 35 1.46 11.65 -8.71
N PRO A 36 0.37 11.14 -9.33
CA PRO A 36 -0.81 11.95 -9.59
C PRO A 36 -1.50 12.35 -8.29
N SER A 37 -1.95 13.60 -8.23
CA SER A 37 -2.74 14.11 -7.12
C SER A 37 -4.23 13.83 -7.30
N LYS A 38 -4.96 13.71 -6.19
CA LYS A 38 -6.41 13.50 -6.18
C LYS A 38 -7.10 14.31 -5.08
N LEU A 39 -8.37 14.62 -5.28
CA LEU A 39 -9.24 15.18 -4.26
C LEU A 39 -10.18 14.13 -3.66
N SER A 40 -10.63 13.15 -4.45
CA SER A 40 -11.36 11.99 -3.97
C SER A 40 -10.54 11.21 -2.94
N PHE A 41 -11.16 10.63 -1.94
CA PHE A 41 -10.43 9.79 -0.98
C PHE A 41 -10.02 8.46 -1.62
N SER A 42 -10.91 7.80 -2.35
CA SER A 42 -10.55 6.63 -3.14
C SER A 42 -9.59 6.96 -4.28
N CYS A 43 -8.59 6.10 -4.49
CA CYS A 43 -7.67 6.21 -5.62
C CYS A 43 -8.38 6.02 -6.97
N LEU A 44 -9.51 5.30 -7.01
CA LEU A 44 -10.28 5.08 -8.23
C LEU A 44 -10.95 6.36 -8.77
N GLY A 45 -11.09 7.38 -7.92
CA GLY A 45 -11.51 8.72 -8.34
C GLY A 45 -10.39 9.57 -8.98
N CYS A 46 -9.18 9.01 -9.16
CA CYS A 46 -8.07 9.62 -9.89
C CYS A 46 -7.98 9.00 -11.28
N PRO A 47 -8.30 9.72 -12.38
CA PRO A 47 -8.31 9.14 -13.73
C PRO A 47 -6.98 8.49 -14.11
N ALA A 48 -5.85 9.15 -13.86
CA ALA A 48 -4.54 8.62 -14.19
C ALA A 48 -4.21 7.31 -13.43
N PHE A 49 -4.66 7.19 -12.18
CA PHE A 49 -4.52 5.94 -11.42
C PHE A 49 -5.42 4.85 -11.97
N LEU A 50 -6.67 5.18 -12.28
CA LEU A 50 -7.65 4.22 -12.82
C LEU A 50 -7.21 3.67 -14.18
N ASP A 51 -6.73 4.53 -15.07
CA ASP A 51 -6.22 4.13 -16.38
C ASP A 51 -5.02 3.18 -16.25
N ALA A 52 -4.06 3.51 -15.38
CA ALA A 52 -2.91 2.65 -15.10
C ALA A 52 -3.34 1.30 -14.47
N LEU A 53 -4.30 1.32 -13.54
CA LEU A 53 -4.85 0.12 -12.92
C LEU A 53 -5.50 -0.81 -13.96
N GLN A 54 -6.29 -0.26 -14.88
CA GLN A 54 -6.96 -1.02 -15.93
C GLN A 54 -5.96 -1.70 -16.89
N GLN A 55 -4.82 -1.06 -17.15
CA GLN A 55 -3.76 -1.62 -17.99
C GLN A 55 -3.09 -2.85 -17.35
N LEU A 56 -3.14 -3.00 -16.03
CA LEU A 56 -2.60 -4.19 -15.35
C LEU A 56 -3.43 -5.46 -15.59
N GLY A 57 -4.65 -5.33 -16.11
CA GLY A 57 -5.55 -6.46 -16.31
C GLY A 57 -5.93 -7.15 -15.00
N SER A 58 -6.06 -8.47 -15.02
CA SER A 58 -6.42 -9.26 -13.83
C SER A 58 -5.22 -9.46 -12.90
N ALA A 59 -5.00 -8.54 -11.97
CA ALA A 59 -3.92 -8.59 -11.00
C ALA A 59 -4.42 -8.79 -9.56
N LYS A 60 -3.54 -9.29 -8.70
CA LYS A 60 -3.69 -9.20 -7.24
C LYS A 60 -3.08 -7.88 -6.79
N LEU A 61 -3.79 -7.13 -5.98
CA LEU A 61 -3.36 -5.81 -5.53
C LEU A 61 -3.02 -5.84 -4.04
N LEU A 62 -1.80 -5.43 -3.68
CA LEU A 62 -1.43 -5.18 -2.30
C LEU A 62 -1.54 -3.68 -2.03
N VAL A 63 -2.43 -3.32 -1.12
CA VAL A 63 -2.70 -1.92 -0.74
C VAL A 63 -1.97 -1.59 0.55
N CYS A 64 -1.30 -0.43 0.55
CA CYS A 64 -0.67 0.18 1.73
C CYS A 64 -0.81 1.69 1.67
N GLY A 65 -0.59 2.37 2.80
CA GLY A 65 -0.64 3.83 2.90
C GLY A 65 -1.48 4.35 4.06
N VAL A 66 -1.78 5.63 4.02
CA VAL A 66 -2.53 6.35 5.06
C VAL A 66 -3.62 7.25 4.48
N GLU A 67 -4.72 7.49 5.19
CA GLU A 67 -5.08 6.85 6.46
C GLU A 67 -5.94 5.62 6.18
N ALA A 68 -5.78 4.58 7.00
CA ALA A 68 -6.45 3.30 6.83
C ALA A 68 -7.98 3.42 6.76
N HIS A 69 -8.58 4.27 7.60
CA HIS A 69 -10.04 4.46 7.71
C HIS A 69 -10.62 5.48 6.70
N VAL A 70 -9.78 6.14 5.91
CA VAL A 70 -10.22 7.14 4.92
C VAL A 70 -9.87 6.68 3.51
N CYS A 71 -8.67 7.04 3.01
CA CYS A 71 -8.29 6.78 1.64
C CYS A 71 -8.09 5.29 1.35
N VAL A 72 -7.43 4.57 2.26
CA VAL A 72 -7.15 3.14 2.08
C VAL A 72 -8.45 2.36 2.06
N GLN A 73 -9.31 2.52 3.07
CA GLN A 73 -10.58 1.81 3.15
C GLN A 73 -11.47 2.06 1.93
N GLN A 74 -11.65 3.33 1.52
CA GLN A 74 -12.49 3.64 0.37
C GLN A 74 -11.92 3.06 -0.92
N THR A 75 -10.60 3.12 -1.10
CA THR A 75 -9.92 2.49 -2.26
C THR A 75 -10.14 0.98 -2.27
N VAL A 76 -9.94 0.31 -1.12
CA VAL A 76 -10.12 -1.15 -0.99
C VAL A 76 -11.56 -1.56 -1.30
N LEU A 77 -12.55 -0.84 -0.77
CA LEU A 77 -13.96 -1.14 -1.04
C LEU A 77 -14.32 -0.98 -2.52
N ASP A 78 -13.83 0.07 -3.17
CA ASP A 78 -14.04 0.28 -4.60
C ASP A 78 -13.32 -0.77 -5.47
N LEU A 79 -12.11 -1.18 -5.08
CA LEU A 79 -11.39 -2.26 -5.76
C LEU A 79 -12.17 -3.58 -5.68
N ILE A 80 -12.68 -3.93 -4.51
CA ILE A 80 -13.50 -5.14 -4.31
C ILE A 80 -14.81 -5.05 -5.13
N ALA A 81 -15.47 -3.91 -5.11
CA ALA A 81 -16.66 -3.67 -5.93
C ALA A 81 -16.37 -3.81 -7.44
N GLY A 82 -15.16 -3.46 -7.87
CA GLY A 82 -14.65 -3.68 -9.22
C GLY A 82 -14.13 -5.10 -9.49
N ALA A 83 -14.38 -6.06 -8.59
CA ALA A 83 -13.94 -7.46 -8.67
C ALA A 83 -12.40 -7.66 -8.67
N TRP A 84 -11.63 -6.71 -8.15
CA TRP A 84 -10.18 -6.86 -7.98
C TRP A 84 -9.86 -7.70 -6.73
N ARG A 85 -8.91 -8.62 -6.86
CA ARG A 85 -8.37 -9.35 -5.71
C ARG A 85 -7.50 -8.43 -4.87
N THR A 86 -8.00 -8.03 -3.72
CA THR A 86 -7.40 -6.97 -2.91
C THR A 86 -6.84 -7.53 -1.60
N TYR A 87 -5.58 -7.25 -1.35
CA TYR A 87 -4.84 -7.54 -0.13
C TYR A 87 -4.48 -6.24 0.57
N VAL A 88 -4.44 -6.25 1.89
CA VAL A 88 -4.05 -5.09 2.72
C VAL A 88 -2.90 -5.49 3.63
N ALA A 89 -1.76 -4.80 3.52
CA ALA A 89 -0.63 -4.99 4.42
C ALA A 89 -0.90 -4.25 5.73
N VAL A 90 -1.30 -4.96 6.78
CA VAL A 90 -1.74 -4.36 8.05
C VAL A 90 -0.63 -3.55 8.74
N ASP A 91 0.61 -3.94 8.57
CA ASP A 91 1.80 -3.26 9.09
C ASP A 91 2.30 -2.10 8.21
N ALA A 92 1.66 -1.89 7.03
CA ALA A 92 1.97 -0.82 6.10
C ALA A 92 0.77 0.10 5.82
N VAL A 93 -0.27 0.02 6.64
CA VAL A 93 -1.37 0.99 6.72
C VAL A 93 -1.45 1.56 8.13
N GLY A 94 -2.00 2.75 8.28
CA GLY A 94 -2.09 3.40 9.58
C GLY A 94 -3.21 4.40 9.65
N SER A 95 -3.62 4.73 10.89
CA SER A 95 -4.55 5.81 11.22
C SER A 95 -4.07 6.52 12.48
N ARG A 96 -4.48 7.77 12.66
CA ARG A 96 -4.14 8.57 13.84
C ARG A 96 -4.69 7.97 15.14
N GLN A 97 -5.82 7.28 15.08
CA GLN A 97 -6.47 6.66 16.23
C GLN A 97 -6.54 5.14 16.03
N ALA A 98 -6.25 4.38 17.10
CA ALA A 98 -6.30 2.93 17.08
C ALA A 98 -7.71 2.40 16.73
N ALA A 99 -8.76 2.99 17.29
CA ALA A 99 -10.14 2.59 17.00
C ALA A 99 -10.50 2.73 15.52
N ASP A 100 -10.03 3.79 14.84
CA ASP A 100 -10.23 3.99 13.41
C ASP A 100 -9.46 2.94 12.59
N TYR A 101 -8.23 2.66 12.97
CA TYR A 101 -7.40 1.64 12.33
C TYR A 101 -8.03 0.25 12.42
N GLU A 102 -8.37 -0.19 13.63
CA GLU A 102 -8.95 -1.52 13.88
C GLU A 102 -10.30 -1.70 13.18
N THR A 103 -11.14 -0.64 13.24
CA THR A 103 -12.44 -0.65 12.58
C THR A 103 -12.29 -0.70 11.06
N ALA A 104 -11.35 0.03 10.49
CA ALA A 104 -11.06 0.01 9.06
C ALA A 104 -10.62 -1.37 8.57
N LEU A 105 -9.69 -2.02 9.28
CA LEU A 105 -9.24 -3.37 8.93
C LEU A 105 -10.40 -4.36 8.93
N ARG A 106 -11.20 -4.36 9.99
CA ARG A 106 -12.38 -5.24 10.09
C ARG A 106 -13.36 -5.01 8.95
N ARG A 107 -13.65 -3.75 8.60
CA ARG A 107 -14.56 -3.43 7.49
C ARG A 107 -14.03 -3.88 6.14
N MET A 108 -12.74 -3.69 5.89
CA MET A 108 -12.11 -4.14 4.64
C MET A 108 -12.11 -5.67 4.53
N GLU A 109 -11.79 -6.38 5.61
CA GLU A 109 -11.83 -7.84 5.67
C GLU A 109 -13.24 -8.39 5.42
N MET A 110 -14.26 -7.83 6.11
CA MET A 110 -15.67 -8.23 5.92
C MET A 110 -16.18 -7.96 4.49
N ALA A 111 -15.63 -6.98 3.80
CA ALA A 111 -15.95 -6.69 2.41
C ALA A 111 -15.27 -7.65 1.42
N GLY A 112 -14.31 -8.46 1.86
CA GLY A 112 -13.62 -9.45 1.05
C GLY A 112 -12.14 -9.17 0.78
N ALA A 113 -11.53 -8.17 1.44
CA ALA A 113 -10.08 -7.99 1.40
C ALA A 113 -9.38 -9.10 2.18
N THR A 114 -8.22 -9.54 1.70
CA THR A 114 -7.34 -10.42 2.46
C THR A 114 -6.34 -9.57 3.25
N LEU A 115 -6.37 -9.71 4.57
CA LEU A 115 -5.35 -9.07 5.42
C LEU A 115 -4.07 -9.89 5.41
N THR A 116 -2.94 -9.22 5.27
CA THR A 116 -1.60 -9.83 5.29
C THR A 116 -0.61 -8.88 5.96
N THR A 117 0.65 -9.28 6.08
CA THR A 117 1.74 -8.40 6.50
C THR A 117 2.68 -8.13 5.33
N THR A 118 3.47 -7.08 5.42
CA THR A 118 4.50 -6.78 4.41
C THR A 118 5.42 -7.97 4.22
N GLU A 119 5.95 -8.55 5.28
CA GLU A 119 6.88 -9.67 5.21
C GLU A 119 6.24 -10.89 4.54
N ALA A 120 5.02 -11.25 4.92
CA ALA A 120 4.29 -12.37 4.31
C ALA A 120 4.13 -12.17 2.80
N ALA A 121 3.68 -10.98 2.38
CA ALA A 121 3.50 -10.66 0.96
C ALA A 121 4.84 -10.73 0.18
N LEU A 122 5.94 -10.22 0.74
CA LEU A 122 7.25 -10.27 0.11
C LEU A 122 7.73 -11.71 -0.12
N PHE A 123 7.51 -12.60 0.84
CA PHE A 123 7.89 -14.00 0.67
C PHE A 123 6.92 -14.77 -0.24
N GLU A 124 5.64 -14.43 -0.29
CA GLU A 124 4.72 -14.94 -1.32
C GLU A 124 5.17 -14.55 -2.73
N TRP A 125 5.66 -13.32 -2.94
CA TRP A 125 6.19 -12.89 -4.23
C TRP A 125 7.52 -13.59 -4.58
N CYS A 126 8.36 -13.83 -3.58
CA CYS A 126 9.64 -14.52 -3.74
C CYS A 126 9.49 -15.99 -4.10
N GLN A 127 8.43 -16.66 -3.63
CA GLN A 127 8.03 -18.06 -3.84
C GLN A 127 9.04 -19.12 -3.35
N ALA A 128 10.35 -18.92 -3.48
CA ALA A 128 11.35 -19.91 -3.13
C ALA A 128 12.62 -19.31 -2.53
N ALA A 129 13.19 -20.02 -1.55
CA ALA A 129 14.50 -19.72 -1.01
C ALA A 129 15.61 -20.11 -2.00
N GLY A 130 16.81 -19.57 -1.81
CA GLY A 130 18.00 -19.95 -2.57
C GLY A 130 18.20 -19.18 -3.89
N THR A 131 17.27 -18.33 -4.28
CA THR A 131 17.42 -17.45 -5.46
C THR A 131 18.22 -16.19 -5.13
N PRO A 132 18.81 -15.50 -6.13
CA PRO A 132 19.43 -14.18 -5.91
C PRO A 132 18.45 -13.17 -5.32
N GLN A 133 17.20 -13.17 -5.79
CA GLN A 133 16.12 -12.32 -5.29
C GLN A 133 15.80 -12.60 -3.82
N PHE A 134 15.75 -13.86 -3.41
CA PHE A 134 15.55 -14.23 -2.00
C PHE A 134 16.60 -13.61 -1.08
N LYS A 135 17.88 -13.63 -1.48
CA LYS A 135 18.96 -13.02 -0.67
C LYS A 135 18.72 -11.53 -0.44
N GLN A 136 18.32 -10.81 -1.48
CA GLN A 136 18.06 -9.38 -1.42
C GLN A 136 16.81 -9.08 -0.59
N ILE A 137 15.71 -9.82 -0.79
CA ILE A 137 14.47 -9.69 -0.01
C ILE A 137 14.75 -9.98 1.46
N SER A 138 15.48 -11.06 1.77
CA SER A 138 15.85 -11.42 3.13
C SER A 138 16.71 -10.35 3.81
N ALA A 139 17.56 -9.64 3.07
CA ALA A 139 18.33 -8.52 3.61
C ALA A 139 17.42 -7.36 3.99
N VAL A 140 16.50 -6.95 3.11
CA VAL A 140 15.53 -5.88 3.37
C VAL A 140 14.64 -6.19 4.59
N VAL A 141 14.14 -7.42 4.70
CA VAL A 141 13.28 -7.84 5.81
C VAL A 141 14.02 -7.85 7.15
N LYS A 142 15.32 -8.15 7.13
CA LYS A 142 16.17 -8.15 8.34
C LYS A 142 16.62 -6.76 8.78
N GLU A 143 16.51 -5.76 7.91
CA GLU A 143 16.75 -4.38 8.30
C GLU A 143 15.72 -3.97 9.35
N LYS A 144 16.18 -3.72 10.58
CA LYS A 144 15.31 -3.35 11.67
C LYS A 144 14.70 -1.98 11.35
N PRO A 145 13.37 -1.84 11.30
CA PRO A 145 12.77 -0.52 11.11
C PRO A 145 13.27 0.41 12.22
N PRO A 146 13.45 1.72 11.95
CA PRO A 146 13.78 2.67 12.98
C PRO A 146 12.76 2.56 14.12
N ALA A 147 13.25 2.53 15.36
CA ALA A 147 12.36 2.52 16.53
C ALA A 147 11.37 3.69 16.39
N PRO A 148 10.06 3.48 16.68
CA PRO A 148 9.11 4.57 16.65
C PRO A 148 9.66 5.68 17.55
N SER A 149 9.81 6.89 16.98
CA SER A 149 10.19 8.05 17.75
C SER A 149 9.18 8.18 18.90
N ALA A 150 9.65 8.16 20.14
CA ALA A 150 8.83 8.48 21.29
C ALA A 150 8.39 9.94 21.11
N SER A 151 7.30 10.16 20.39
CA SER A 151 6.63 11.43 20.31
C SER A 151 5.95 11.63 21.65
N GLY A 152 6.53 12.54 22.39
CA GLY A 152 6.14 12.95 23.74
C GLY A 152 4.67 13.23 23.86
N GLY A 153 4.24 13.04 25.08
CA GLY A 153 2.90 13.18 25.59
C GLY A 153 2.29 14.57 25.46
#